data_6e790857169f3c2b1156f9808325e922
#
_entry.id   6e790857169f3c2b1156f9808325e922
#
_cell.length_a   1.000
_cell.length_b   1.000
_cell.length_c   1.000
_cell.angle_alpha   90.00
_cell.angle_beta   90.00
_cell.angle_gamma   90.00
#
_symmetry.space_group_name_H-M   'P 1'
#
loop_
_entity.id
_entity.type
_entity.pdbx_description
1 polymer ?
#
loop_
_entity_poly.entity_id
_entity_poly.type
_entity_poly.pdbx_seq_one_letter_code
_entity_poly.pdbx_strand_id
1 'polypeptide(L)'
;ITAFIGPSGCGKSTFIKTLNRMNDLVAGCKITGKVLLDGEDIFGKMDVCALRKRVGMVFQKPNPFPMSVYDNIAFGPRTHGIKSKSKLDEIVEKSLRDAAIWDELKDRLKKSAMGLSGGQQQRLCIARALAVEPEVILMDEPTSALDPISTSKIEDLVMELKKDYSIIMVTHNMQQAVRVADKTVFFLLGEIIESG
;
A
#
# COMPACT_ATOMS: atom_id res chain seq x y z
N ILE A 1 12.58 1.54 -4.53
CA ILE A 1 11.31 2.27 -4.74
C ILE A 1 11.27 2.78 -6.17
N THR A 2 10.18 2.47 -6.89
CA THR A 2 9.88 3.10 -8.19
C THR A 2 8.76 4.12 -8.00
N ALA A 3 9.01 5.40 -8.31
CA ALA A 3 8.01 6.45 -8.23
C ALA A 3 7.41 6.77 -9.60
N PHE A 4 6.10 6.74 -9.70
CA PHE A 4 5.35 7.24 -10.87
C PHE A 4 4.96 8.69 -10.61
N ILE A 5 5.49 9.58 -11.43
CA ILE A 5 5.30 11.03 -11.32
C ILE A 5 4.59 11.58 -12.58
N GLY A 6 4.04 12.77 -12.47
CA GLY A 6 3.35 13.44 -13.59
C GLY A 6 2.12 14.21 -13.13
N PRO A 7 1.47 14.98 -14.01
CA PRO A 7 0.30 15.80 -13.68
C PRO A 7 -0.87 14.99 -13.13
N SER A 8 -1.75 15.66 -12.40
CA SER A 8 -3.02 15.04 -11.96
C SER A 8 -3.86 14.63 -13.17
N GLY A 9 -4.52 13.48 -13.08
CA GLY A 9 -5.36 12.95 -14.16
C GLY A 9 -4.63 12.27 -15.32
N CYS A 10 -3.29 12.18 -15.33
CA CYS A 10 -2.54 11.54 -16.41
C CYS A 10 -2.54 10.00 -16.40
N GLY A 11 -3.31 9.35 -15.50
CA GLY A 11 -3.50 7.89 -15.52
C GLY A 11 -2.69 7.09 -14.50
N LYS A 12 -1.81 7.69 -13.68
CA LYS A 12 -0.94 6.97 -12.69
C LYS A 12 -1.72 6.05 -11.74
N SER A 13 -2.77 6.58 -11.11
CA SER A 13 -3.60 5.81 -10.18
C SER A 13 -4.37 4.68 -10.88
N THR A 14 -4.74 4.86 -12.14
CA THR A 14 -5.35 3.80 -12.95
C THR A 14 -4.32 2.73 -13.27
N PHE A 15 -3.11 3.13 -13.65
CA PHE A 15 -2.04 2.21 -13.96
C PHE A 15 -1.62 1.37 -12.73
N ILE A 16 -1.37 2.00 -11.57
CA ILE A 16 -0.96 1.27 -10.37
C ILE A 16 -2.03 0.24 -9.92
N LYS A 17 -3.32 0.59 -10.04
CA LYS A 17 -4.45 -0.31 -9.75
C LYS A 17 -4.55 -1.49 -10.72
N THR A 18 -3.95 -1.40 -11.90
CA THR A 18 -3.85 -2.51 -12.85
C THR A 18 -2.94 -3.61 -12.32
N LEU A 19 -1.87 -3.24 -11.59
CA LEU A 19 -0.83 -4.17 -11.12
C LEU A 19 -1.33 -5.19 -10.08
N ASN A 20 -2.46 -4.92 -9.41
CA ASN A 20 -3.12 -5.86 -8.49
C ASN A 20 -4.57 -6.18 -8.88
N ARG A 21 -4.93 -5.90 -10.14
CA ARG A 21 -6.25 -6.18 -10.71
C ARG A 21 -7.42 -5.50 -9.98
N MET A 22 -7.17 -4.34 -9.32
CA MET A 22 -8.26 -3.56 -8.72
C MET A 22 -9.20 -2.97 -9.76
N ASN A 23 -8.72 -2.75 -11.00
CA ASN A 23 -9.53 -2.26 -12.09
C ASN A 23 -10.56 -3.27 -12.61
N ASP A 24 -10.42 -4.56 -12.27
CA ASP A 24 -11.45 -5.59 -12.53
C ASP A 24 -12.80 -5.25 -11.85
N LEU A 25 -12.77 -4.41 -10.81
CA LEU A 25 -13.97 -3.95 -10.09
C LEU A 25 -14.66 -2.76 -10.79
N VAL A 26 -14.07 -2.20 -11.85
CA VAL A 26 -14.60 -1.06 -12.59
C VAL A 26 -15.34 -1.55 -13.83
N ALA A 27 -16.68 -1.36 -13.84
CA ALA A 27 -17.50 -1.78 -14.96
C ALA A 27 -17.02 -1.14 -16.28
N GLY A 28 -16.87 -1.95 -17.32
CA GLY A 28 -16.44 -1.51 -18.65
C GLY A 28 -14.94 -1.27 -18.80
N CYS A 29 -14.13 -1.42 -17.75
CA CYS A 29 -12.68 -1.32 -17.86
C CYS A 29 -12.13 -2.49 -18.71
N LYS A 30 -11.35 -2.18 -19.72
CA LYS A 30 -10.64 -3.16 -20.55
C LYS A 30 -9.15 -2.94 -20.41
N ILE A 31 -8.43 -4.00 -20.12
CA ILE A 31 -6.97 -4.00 -19.98
C ILE A 31 -6.42 -4.90 -21.09
N THR A 32 -5.43 -4.41 -21.82
CA THR A 32 -4.71 -5.16 -22.86
C THR A 32 -3.21 -5.13 -22.56
N GLY A 33 -2.48 -6.10 -23.10
CA GLY A 33 -1.07 -6.29 -22.80
C GLY A 33 -0.82 -7.34 -21.75
N LYS A 34 0.38 -7.37 -21.19
CA LYS A 34 0.82 -8.33 -20.17
C LYS A 34 1.43 -7.62 -18.98
N VAL A 35 1.12 -8.10 -17.79
CA VAL A 35 1.82 -7.74 -16.55
C VAL A 35 2.31 -9.03 -15.91
N LEU A 36 3.61 -9.12 -15.67
CA LEU A 36 4.24 -10.33 -15.15
C LEU A 36 4.67 -10.11 -13.70
N LEU A 37 4.31 -11.05 -12.83
CA LEU A 37 4.84 -11.19 -11.49
C LEU A 37 5.62 -12.52 -11.43
N ASP A 38 6.94 -12.44 -11.26
CA ASP A 38 7.85 -13.59 -11.33
C ASP A 38 7.69 -14.44 -12.61
N GLY A 39 7.47 -13.78 -13.74
CA GLY A 39 7.30 -14.44 -15.04
C GLY A 39 5.89 -14.96 -15.32
N GLU A 40 4.98 -14.94 -14.36
CA GLU A 40 3.58 -15.36 -14.53
C GLU A 40 2.68 -14.13 -14.84
N ASP A 41 1.87 -14.25 -15.90
CA ASP A 41 0.92 -13.19 -16.27
C ASP A 41 -0.23 -13.10 -15.27
N ILE A 42 -0.33 -11.95 -14.60
CA ILE A 42 -1.37 -11.71 -13.58
C ILE A 42 -2.79 -11.74 -14.15
N PHE A 43 -2.98 -11.57 -15.47
CA PHE A 43 -4.27 -11.70 -16.17
C PHE A 43 -4.50 -13.10 -16.72
N GLY A 44 -3.55 -14.02 -16.55
CA GLY A 44 -3.66 -15.42 -16.98
C GLY A 44 -4.48 -16.26 -16.01
N LYS A 45 -3.87 -17.35 -15.52
CA LYS A 45 -4.51 -18.30 -14.60
C LYS A 45 -4.35 -17.94 -13.12
N MET A 46 -3.64 -16.86 -12.80
CA MET A 46 -3.37 -16.47 -11.42
C MET A 46 -4.66 -16.12 -10.69
N ASP A 47 -4.88 -16.72 -9.53
CA ASP A 47 -6.00 -16.36 -8.64
C ASP A 47 -5.85 -14.94 -8.11
N VAL A 48 -6.94 -14.16 -8.19
CA VAL A 48 -6.92 -12.73 -7.81
C VAL A 48 -6.65 -12.53 -6.32
N CYS A 49 -7.13 -13.43 -5.45
CA CYS A 49 -6.88 -13.33 -4.02
C CYS A 49 -5.42 -13.66 -3.70
N ALA A 50 -4.84 -14.66 -4.39
CA ALA A 50 -3.43 -14.97 -4.30
C ALA A 50 -2.55 -13.80 -4.78
N LEU A 51 -2.91 -13.17 -5.92
CA LEU A 51 -2.22 -11.98 -6.41
C LEU A 51 -2.26 -10.85 -5.38
N ARG A 52 -3.45 -10.51 -4.85
CA ARG A 52 -3.63 -9.41 -3.89
C ARG A 52 -3.00 -9.65 -2.52
N LYS A 53 -2.70 -10.90 -2.18
CA LYS A 53 -1.86 -11.23 -1.04
C LYS A 53 -0.41 -10.86 -1.29
N ARG A 54 0.12 -11.15 -2.50
CA ARG A 54 1.50 -10.86 -2.90
C ARG A 54 1.71 -9.38 -3.24
N VAL A 55 0.68 -8.69 -3.75
CA VAL A 55 0.73 -7.29 -4.20
C VAL A 55 -0.26 -6.46 -3.38
N GLY A 56 0.21 -5.97 -2.22
CA GLY A 56 -0.56 -5.13 -1.31
C GLY A 56 -0.79 -3.73 -1.87
N MET A 57 -1.82 -3.03 -1.37
CA MET A 57 -2.12 -1.66 -1.80
C MET A 57 -2.49 -0.74 -0.64
N VAL A 58 -1.88 0.44 -0.65
CA VAL A 58 -2.18 1.57 0.23
C VAL A 58 -2.80 2.69 -0.62
N PHE A 59 -3.96 3.16 -0.23
CA PHE A 59 -4.74 4.14 -0.98
C PHE A 59 -4.42 5.58 -0.56
N GLN A 60 -4.73 6.52 -1.42
CA GLN A 60 -4.56 7.95 -1.21
C GLN A 60 -5.25 8.46 0.06
N LYS A 61 -6.51 8.07 0.26
CA LYS A 61 -7.23 8.36 1.51
C LYS A 61 -7.12 7.16 2.44
N PRO A 62 -6.76 7.38 3.72
CA PRO A 62 -6.81 6.32 4.71
C PRO A 62 -8.19 5.65 4.71
N ASN A 63 -8.20 4.34 4.69
CA ASN A 63 -9.44 3.55 4.64
C ASN A 63 -9.43 2.41 5.68
N PRO A 64 -9.24 2.73 6.97
CA PRO A 64 -9.36 1.71 7.99
C PRO A 64 -10.79 1.14 7.98
N PHE A 65 -10.90 -0.15 8.29
CA PHE A 65 -12.21 -0.75 8.48
C PHE A 65 -12.86 -0.21 9.77
N PRO A 66 -14.20 -0.09 9.86
CA PRO A 66 -14.91 0.38 11.04
C PRO A 66 -14.89 -0.67 12.18
N MET A 67 -13.72 -1.08 12.57
CA MET A 67 -13.45 -2.08 13.60
C MET A 67 -12.26 -1.64 14.46
N SER A 68 -11.81 -2.48 15.38
CA SER A 68 -10.69 -2.17 16.26
C SER A 68 -9.37 -2.06 15.47
N VAL A 69 -8.35 -1.42 16.07
CA VAL A 69 -6.98 -1.40 15.54
C VAL A 69 -6.48 -2.83 15.31
N TYR A 70 -6.65 -3.69 16.31
CA TYR A 70 -6.28 -5.11 16.24
C TYR A 70 -6.95 -5.82 15.06
N ASP A 71 -8.28 -5.70 14.95
CA ASP A 71 -9.04 -6.42 13.93
C ASP A 71 -8.74 -5.91 12.51
N ASN A 72 -8.39 -4.62 12.35
CA ASN A 72 -7.91 -4.11 11.06
C ASN A 72 -6.70 -4.88 10.55
N ILE A 73 -5.73 -5.17 11.41
CA ILE A 73 -4.50 -5.86 11.03
C ILE A 73 -4.74 -7.37 10.93
N ALA A 74 -5.43 -7.94 11.92
CA ALA A 74 -5.73 -9.38 11.96
C ALA A 74 -6.68 -9.84 10.85
N PHE A 75 -7.37 -8.94 10.16
CA PHE A 75 -8.35 -9.26 9.12
C PHE A 75 -7.76 -10.10 7.98
N GLY A 76 -6.68 -9.61 7.37
CA GLY A 76 -5.99 -10.30 6.29
C GLY A 76 -5.49 -11.70 6.70
N PRO A 77 -4.66 -11.82 7.75
CA PRO A 77 -4.20 -13.10 8.27
C PRO A 77 -5.32 -14.10 8.57
N ARG A 78 -6.43 -13.66 9.19
CA ARG A 78 -7.61 -14.51 9.44
C ARG A 78 -8.24 -15.01 8.14
N THR A 79 -8.41 -14.13 7.16
CA THR A 79 -8.96 -14.48 5.84
C THR A 79 -8.08 -15.51 5.13
N HIS A 80 -6.77 -15.47 5.36
CA HIS A 80 -5.82 -16.46 4.85
C HIS A 80 -5.63 -17.68 5.78
N GLY A 81 -6.56 -17.91 6.72
CA GLY A 81 -6.65 -19.15 7.48
C GLY A 81 -5.88 -19.19 8.81
N ILE A 82 -5.26 -18.08 9.25
CA ILE A 82 -4.59 -18.02 10.55
C ILE A 82 -5.64 -17.89 11.66
N LYS A 83 -5.81 -18.95 12.46
CA LYS A 83 -6.80 -19.03 13.55
C LYS A 83 -6.19 -18.91 14.94
N SER A 84 -4.88 -19.20 15.08
CA SER A 84 -4.19 -19.14 16.38
C SER A 84 -4.14 -17.70 16.88
N LYS A 85 -4.66 -17.48 18.09
CA LYS A 85 -4.64 -16.15 18.72
C LYS A 85 -3.22 -15.66 18.96
N SER A 86 -2.34 -16.53 19.50
CA SER A 86 -0.94 -16.18 19.74
C SER A 86 -0.25 -15.72 18.45
N LYS A 87 -0.44 -16.46 17.35
CA LYS A 87 0.14 -16.09 16.04
C LYS A 87 -0.43 -14.78 15.49
N LEU A 88 -1.72 -14.52 15.72
CA LEU A 88 -2.32 -13.23 15.35
C LEU A 88 -1.78 -12.09 16.20
N ASP A 89 -1.56 -12.30 17.50
CA ASP A 89 -0.99 -11.29 18.40
C ASP A 89 0.44 -10.92 17.95
N GLU A 90 1.25 -11.91 17.60
CA GLU A 90 2.61 -11.71 17.05
C GLU A 90 2.58 -10.91 15.72
N ILE A 91 1.70 -11.28 14.79
CA ILE A 91 1.54 -10.58 13.51
C ILE A 91 1.11 -9.13 13.72
N VAL A 92 0.14 -8.90 14.62
CA VAL A 92 -0.36 -7.55 14.90
C VAL A 92 0.73 -6.68 15.50
N GLU A 93 1.47 -7.17 16.48
CA GLU A 93 2.58 -6.42 17.07
C GLU A 93 3.66 -6.14 16.02
N LYS A 94 4.13 -7.17 15.28
CA LYS A 94 5.13 -7.02 14.23
C LYS A 94 4.71 -5.97 13.20
N SER A 95 3.49 -6.08 12.65
CA SER A 95 3.00 -5.17 11.61
C SER A 95 2.87 -3.72 12.09
N LEU A 96 2.49 -3.50 13.37
CA LEU A 96 2.45 -2.16 13.95
C LEU A 96 3.86 -1.60 14.20
N ARG A 97 4.83 -2.44 14.54
CA ARG A 97 6.25 -2.04 14.67
C ARG A 97 6.83 -1.70 13.31
N ASP A 98 6.63 -2.56 12.32
CA ASP A 98 7.09 -2.37 10.95
C ASP A 98 6.48 -1.09 10.32
N ALA A 99 5.26 -0.70 10.72
CA ALA A 99 4.63 0.55 10.33
C ALA A 99 4.96 1.75 11.23
N ALA A 100 5.94 1.62 12.15
CA ALA A 100 6.39 2.66 13.08
C ALA A 100 5.25 3.33 13.89
N ILE A 101 4.25 2.53 14.34
CA ILE A 101 3.06 3.04 15.07
C ILE A 101 2.74 2.24 16.34
N TRP A 102 3.53 1.22 16.67
CA TRP A 102 3.28 0.39 17.85
C TRP A 102 3.16 1.18 19.14
N ASP A 103 4.12 2.06 19.43
CA ASP A 103 4.15 2.80 20.69
C ASP A 103 2.97 3.76 20.85
N GLU A 104 2.39 4.22 19.74
CA GLU A 104 1.19 5.06 19.77
C GLU A 104 -0.10 4.25 19.99
N LEU A 105 -0.13 2.97 19.60
CA LEU A 105 -1.37 2.17 19.54
C LEU A 105 -1.40 0.94 20.45
N LYS A 106 -0.30 0.51 21.05
CA LYS A 106 -0.23 -0.71 21.90
C LYS A 106 -1.29 -0.76 22.99
N ASP A 107 -1.60 0.38 23.62
CA ASP A 107 -2.62 0.49 24.67
C ASP A 107 -4.04 0.72 24.13
N ARG A 108 -4.20 0.79 22.82
CA ARG A 108 -5.44 1.11 22.12
C ARG A 108 -5.88 0.05 21.13
N LEU A 109 -5.28 -1.14 21.13
CA LEU A 109 -5.53 -2.21 20.15
C LEU A 109 -7.01 -2.59 20.02
N LYS A 110 -7.77 -2.54 21.11
CA LYS A 110 -9.21 -2.87 21.15
C LYS A 110 -10.11 -1.68 20.82
N LYS A 111 -9.57 -0.47 20.68
CA LYS A 111 -10.36 0.73 20.36
C LYS A 111 -10.58 0.84 18.84
N SER A 112 -11.66 1.53 18.46
CA SER A 112 -12.00 1.76 17.07
C SER A 112 -10.88 2.52 16.33
N ALA A 113 -10.52 2.04 15.16
CA ALA A 113 -9.58 2.69 14.25
C ALA A 113 -10.08 4.02 13.70
N MET A 114 -11.40 4.22 13.70
CA MET A 114 -12.02 5.46 13.18
C MET A 114 -11.72 6.70 14.01
N GLY A 115 -11.33 6.53 15.29
CA GLY A 115 -10.94 7.62 16.19
C GLY A 115 -9.46 8.00 16.14
N LEU A 116 -8.69 7.47 15.21
CA LEU A 116 -7.29 7.80 14.99
C LEU A 116 -7.13 9.07 14.13
N SER A 117 -6.01 9.78 14.25
CA SER A 117 -5.65 10.87 13.34
C SER A 117 -5.41 10.36 11.91
N GLY A 118 -5.47 11.22 10.91
CA GLY A 118 -5.26 10.83 9.51
C GLY A 118 -3.92 10.13 9.28
N GLY A 119 -2.83 10.65 9.85
CA GLY A 119 -1.51 10.02 9.76
C GLY A 119 -1.43 8.67 10.48
N GLN A 120 -2.13 8.51 11.62
CA GLN A 120 -2.24 7.23 12.32
C GLN A 120 -3.06 6.23 11.51
N GLN A 121 -4.18 6.66 10.92
CA GLN A 121 -5.00 5.82 10.05
C GLN A 121 -4.21 5.34 8.84
N GLN A 122 -3.41 6.20 8.23
CA GLN A 122 -2.61 5.83 7.07
C GLN A 122 -1.53 4.81 7.44
N ARG A 123 -0.80 5.02 8.54
CA ARG A 123 0.18 4.04 9.02
C ARG A 123 -0.48 2.72 9.45
N LEU A 124 -1.70 2.76 10.00
CA LEU A 124 -2.49 1.56 10.25
C LEU A 124 -2.85 0.82 8.96
N CYS A 125 -3.22 1.54 7.89
CA CYS A 125 -3.48 0.93 6.58
C CYS A 125 -2.21 0.30 5.97
N ILE A 126 -1.04 0.91 6.20
CA ILE A 126 0.26 0.31 5.83
C ILE A 126 0.49 -0.97 6.66
N ALA A 127 0.34 -0.92 8.00
CA ALA A 127 0.46 -2.09 8.87
C ALA A 127 -0.47 -3.24 8.44
N ARG A 128 -1.71 -2.91 8.06
CA ARG A 128 -2.67 -3.90 7.53
C ARG A 128 -2.20 -4.54 6.23
N ALA A 129 -1.57 -3.79 5.35
CA ALA A 129 -1.00 -4.33 4.11
C ALA A 129 0.20 -5.24 4.40
N LEU A 130 1.06 -4.87 5.36
CA LEU A 130 2.23 -5.66 5.78
C LEU A 130 1.85 -6.97 6.47
N ALA A 131 0.71 -7.03 7.14
CA ALA A 131 0.28 -8.18 7.94
C ALA A 131 0.09 -9.49 7.14
N VAL A 132 -0.03 -9.41 5.84
CA VAL A 132 -0.12 -10.57 4.94
C VAL A 132 1.22 -10.91 4.27
N GLU A 133 2.29 -10.21 4.64
CA GLU A 133 3.66 -10.37 4.12
C GLU A 133 3.70 -10.31 2.59
N PRO A 134 3.33 -9.16 1.98
CA PRO A 134 3.34 -9.00 0.54
C PRO A 134 4.79 -8.98 0.00
N GLU A 135 4.97 -9.23 -1.30
CA GLU A 135 6.24 -9.07 -2.01
C GLU A 135 6.38 -7.65 -2.59
N VAL A 136 5.25 -7.08 -2.98
CA VAL A 136 5.16 -5.73 -3.58
C VAL A 136 4.14 -4.90 -2.82
N ILE A 137 4.48 -3.64 -2.54
CA ILE A 137 3.57 -2.67 -1.94
C ILE A 137 3.32 -1.55 -2.95
N LEU A 138 2.06 -1.40 -3.34
CA LEU A 138 1.59 -0.30 -4.18
C LEU A 138 1.09 0.83 -3.28
N MET A 139 1.54 2.06 -3.53
CA MET A 139 1.15 3.24 -2.77
C MET A 139 0.63 4.33 -3.71
N ASP A 140 -0.68 4.60 -3.66
CA ASP A 140 -1.32 5.63 -4.48
C ASP A 140 -1.39 6.93 -3.68
N GLU A 141 -0.46 7.85 -3.89
CA GLU A 141 -0.35 9.16 -3.21
C GLU A 141 -0.49 9.08 -1.67
N PRO A 142 0.29 8.27 -0.95
CA PRO A 142 0.03 7.90 0.44
C PRO A 142 0.08 9.06 1.45
N THR A 143 0.57 10.22 1.04
CA THR A 143 0.79 11.40 1.90
C THR A 143 -0.04 12.62 1.51
N SER A 144 -0.77 12.58 0.38
CA SER A 144 -1.43 13.76 -0.20
C SER A 144 -2.52 14.41 0.69
N ALA A 145 -3.11 13.64 1.61
CA ALA A 145 -4.16 14.11 2.52
C ALA A 145 -3.65 14.36 3.95
N LEU A 146 -2.32 14.43 4.15
CA LEU A 146 -1.70 14.48 5.47
C LEU A 146 -0.98 15.81 5.72
N ASP A 147 -0.84 16.13 7.00
CA ASP A 147 0.00 17.24 7.46
C ASP A 147 1.50 16.94 7.24
N PRO A 148 2.37 17.98 7.25
CA PRO A 148 3.80 17.82 6.97
C PRO A 148 4.52 16.85 7.93
N ILE A 149 4.15 16.81 9.21
CA ILE A 149 4.77 15.91 10.20
C ILE A 149 4.40 14.45 9.90
N SER A 150 3.13 14.20 9.63
CA SER A 150 2.66 12.87 9.23
C SER A 150 3.26 12.43 7.90
N THR A 151 3.44 13.36 6.95
CA THR A 151 4.11 13.10 5.67
C THR A 151 5.55 12.64 5.89
N SER A 152 6.34 13.37 6.69
CA SER A 152 7.73 13.00 7.00
C SER A 152 7.81 11.59 7.61
N LYS A 153 6.94 11.29 8.58
CA LYS A 153 6.89 9.96 9.20
C LYS A 153 6.61 8.83 8.21
N ILE A 154 5.78 9.07 7.19
CA ILE A 154 5.52 8.08 6.16
C ILE A 154 6.69 7.98 5.18
N GLU A 155 7.36 9.06 4.83
CA GLU A 155 8.56 9.03 3.99
C GLU A 155 9.68 8.23 4.68
N ASP A 156 9.94 8.49 5.96
CA ASP A 156 10.90 7.72 6.76
C ASP A 156 10.53 6.24 6.81
N LEU A 157 9.26 5.93 7.03
CA LEU A 157 8.74 4.58 7.03
C LEU A 157 8.96 3.87 5.69
N VAL A 158 8.67 4.53 4.57
CA VAL A 158 8.86 3.98 3.22
C VAL A 158 10.33 3.70 2.94
N MET A 159 11.24 4.55 3.44
CA MET A 159 12.70 4.34 3.33
C MET A 159 13.18 3.14 4.15
N GLU A 160 12.54 2.82 5.27
CA GLU A 160 12.83 1.58 6.00
C GLU A 160 12.25 0.36 5.28
N LEU A 161 11.00 0.42 4.85
CA LEU A 161 10.31 -0.68 4.19
C LEU A 161 10.97 -1.10 2.86
N LYS A 162 11.63 -0.20 2.14
CA LYS A 162 12.29 -0.53 0.87
C LYS A 162 13.43 -1.53 1.00
N LYS A 163 13.91 -1.80 2.22
CA LYS A 163 14.95 -2.79 2.49
C LYS A 163 14.43 -4.21 2.29
N ASP A 164 13.16 -4.44 2.58
CA ASP A 164 12.53 -5.76 2.59
C ASP A 164 11.45 -5.92 1.50
N TYR A 165 10.92 -4.82 0.97
CA TYR A 165 9.79 -4.82 0.04
C TYR A 165 10.10 -4.09 -1.27
N SER A 166 9.57 -4.61 -2.38
CA SER A 166 9.48 -3.85 -3.62
C SER A 166 8.35 -2.84 -3.52
N ILE A 167 8.65 -1.54 -3.66
CA ILE A 167 7.64 -0.48 -3.51
C ILE A 167 7.44 0.26 -4.82
N ILE A 168 6.18 0.37 -5.25
CA ILE A 168 5.76 1.23 -6.35
C ILE A 168 4.88 2.34 -5.77
N MET A 169 5.29 3.59 -5.93
CA MET A 169 4.60 4.75 -5.39
C MET A 169 4.15 5.69 -6.49
N VAL A 170 2.91 6.13 -6.43
CA VAL A 170 2.43 7.28 -7.19
C VAL A 170 2.56 8.53 -6.34
N THR A 171 3.13 9.59 -6.88
CA THR A 171 3.13 10.91 -6.26
C THR A 171 3.08 12.02 -7.31
N HIS A 172 2.42 13.11 -6.98
CA HIS A 172 2.49 14.36 -7.75
C HIS A 172 3.53 15.34 -7.16
N ASN A 173 4.13 14.99 -6.02
CA ASN A 173 5.16 15.78 -5.37
C ASN A 173 6.55 15.35 -5.83
N MET A 174 7.16 16.16 -6.73
CA MET A 174 8.49 15.89 -7.27
C MET A 174 9.56 15.84 -6.19
N GLN A 175 9.47 16.69 -5.16
CA GLN A 175 10.45 16.70 -4.07
C GLN A 175 10.38 15.40 -3.24
N GLN A 176 9.19 14.85 -3.05
CA GLN A 176 9.02 13.55 -2.42
C GLN A 176 9.67 12.45 -3.27
N ALA A 177 9.40 12.43 -4.58
CA ALA A 177 10.01 11.44 -5.48
C ALA A 177 11.55 11.48 -5.40
N VAL A 178 12.15 12.67 -5.43
CA VAL A 178 13.62 12.84 -5.31
C VAL A 178 14.16 12.31 -3.98
N ARG A 179 13.39 12.44 -2.88
CA ARG A 179 13.86 11.96 -1.56
C ARG A 179 13.80 10.45 -1.40
N VAL A 180 12.78 9.80 -1.97
CA VAL A 180 12.49 8.40 -1.63
C VAL A 180 12.72 7.41 -2.77
N ALA A 181 12.65 7.84 -4.04
CA ALA A 181 12.71 6.92 -5.17
C ALA A 181 14.15 6.56 -5.57
N ASP A 182 14.33 5.30 -5.92
CA ASP A 182 15.55 4.81 -6.58
C ASP A 182 15.41 4.91 -8.12
N LYS A 183 14.17 4.88 -8.61
CA LYS A 183 13.82 5.03 -10.02
C LYS A 183 12.55 5.87 -10.15
N THR A 184 12.51 6.73 -11.17
CA THR A 184 11.31 7.52 -11.50
C THR A 184 10.79 7.18 -12.89
N VAL A 185 9.47 7.24 -13.05
CA VAL A 185 8.78 7.05 -14.33
C VAL A 185 7.82 8.22 -14.51
N PHE A 186 8.01 8.99 -15.57
CA PHE A 186 7.19 10.16 -15.86
C PHE A 186 6.04 9.81 -16.78
N PHE A 187 4.82 10.07 -16.28
CA PHE A 187 3.56 9.88 -16.99
C PHE A 187 3.01 11.20 -17.52
N LEU A 188 2.57 11.19 -18.78
CA LEU A 188 1.84 12.30 -19.39
C LEU A 188 0.77 11.75 -20.32
N LEU A 189 -0.49 12.20 -20.17
CA LEU A 189 -1.63 11.84 -21.02
C LEU A 189 -1.82 10.32 -21.23
N GLY A 190 -1.54 9.52 -20.22
CA GLY A 190 -1.68 8.06 -20.24
C GLY A 190 -0.46 7.31 -20.79
N GLU A 191 0.60 8.01 -21.15
CA GLU A 191 1.83 7.43 -21.71
C GLU A 191 3.02 7.61 -20.76
N ILE A 192 3.97 6.67 -20.81
CA ILE A 192 5.27 6.81 -20.17
C ILE A 192 6.17 7.57 -21.13
N ILE A 193 6.61 8.76 -20.71
CA ILE A 193 7.46 9.64 -21.54
C ILE A 193 8.93 9.37 -21.26
N GLU A 194 9.29 9.15 -19.98
CA GLU A 194 10.68 9.00 -19.58
C GLU A 194 10.77 8.10 -18.33
N SER A 195 11.89 7.42 -18.18
CA SER A 195 12.22 6.66 -16.97
C SER A 195 13.71 6.72 -16.70
N GLY A 196 14.09 6.95 -15.43
CA GLY A 196 15.46 7.03 -14.99
C GLY A 196 15.65 6.68 -13.52
#